data_562f80203708b5e1eaf7b088b1c47a2c
#
_entry.id   562f80203708b5e1eaf7b088b1c47a2c
#
_cell.length_a   1.000
_cell.length_b   1.000
_cell.length_c   1.000
_cell.angle_alpha   90.00
_cell.angle_beta   90.00
_cell.angle_gamma   90.00
#
_symmetry.space_group_name_H-M   'P 1'
#
loop_
_entity.id
_entity.type
_entity.pdbx_description
1 polymer ?
#
loop_
_entity_poly.entity_id
_entity_poly.type
_entity_poly.pdbx_seq_one_letter_code
_entity_poly.pdbx_strand_id
1 'polypeptide(L)'
;MRGVIAQITPRESNRDEQQFHGGIAFLDRDGVLNVGYSTYVNSPQQVKMLTGAGKSIATLRRNGWLICIVTNQSPIMRGLWNEQTLHAINDELRRQLLDEDSYAHIDVILACPHRSRDMCACRKPYPGMLSLGSEILRDGNYDKSNLIDGRGVIEIDSNLRDVDWWGMKKMPPHPLDLMLGDRKCDLGVAWAYGARSFRANPDIGIAGEISKMIDEEHEGIDFKPV
;
A
#
# COMPACT_ATOMS: atom_id res chain seq x y z
N MET A 1 11.40 -14.28 -10.51
CA MET A 1 10.42 -14.15 -9.40
C MET A 1 9.09 -13.82 -10.03
N ARG A 2 8.03 -14.56 -9.70
CA ARG A 2 6.67 -14.32 -10.21
C ARG A 2 5.79 -14.04 -9.00
N GLY A 3 5.59 -12.79 -8.62
CA GLY A 3 4.71 -12.46 -7.50
C GLY A 3 5.04 -11.16 -6.80
N VAL A 4 4.37 -10.93 -5.69
CA VAL A 4 4.51 -9.79 -4.80
C VAL A 4 5.24 -10.22 -3.54
N ILE A 5 6.18 -9.44 -3.09
CA ILE A 5 6.80 -9.65 -1.78
C ILE A 5 5.84 -9.10 -0.73
N ALA A 6 5.39 -9.97 0.15
CA ALA A 6 4.44 -9.67 1.20
C ALA A 6 5.12 -9.64 2.58
N GLN A 7 4.62 -8.76 3.43
CA GLN A 7 4.96 -8.66 4.85
C GLN A 7 3.67 -8.42 5.62
N ILE A 8 3.13 -9.49 6.20
CA ILE A 8 1.83 -9.51 6.87
C ILE A 8 2.07 -9.50 8.37
N THR A 9 1.43 -8.57 9.07
CA THR A 9 1.46 -8.54 10.54
C THR A 9 0.38 -9.47 11.07
N PRO A 10 0.73 -10.46 11.92
CA PRO A 10 -0.29 -11.26 12.58
C PRO A 10 -1.23 -10.36 13.40
N ARG A 11 -2.54 -10.54 13.23
CA ARG A 11 -3.53 -9.87 14.09
C ARG A 11 -3.48 -10.51 15.47
N GLU A 12 -3.11 -9.75 16.47
CA GLU A 12 -3.28 -10.16 17.87
C GLU A 12 -4.74 -9.94 18.24
N SER A 13 -5.42 -10.99 18.71
CA SER A 13 -6.86 -10.99 19.02
C SER A 13 -7.34 -9.90 19.99
N ASN A 14 -6.44 -9.25 20.72
CA ASN A 14 -6.75 -8.22 21.70
C ASN A 14 -6.56 -6.79 21.19
N ARG A 15 -6.08 -6.58 19.93
CA ARG A 15 -5.88 -5.24 19.36
C ARG A 15 -7.05 -4.75 18.52
N ASP A 16 -8.01 -5.64 18.22
CA ASP A 16 -9.07 -5.39 17.23
C ASP A 16 -10.46 -5.15 17.81
N GLU A 17 -10.59 -4.71 19.07
CA GLU A 17 -11.87 -4.23 19.59
C GLU A 17 -12.32 -2.88 18.98
N GLN A 18 -11.47 -2.26 18.15
CA GLN A 18 -11.90 -1.11 17.34
C GLN A 18 -12.79 -1.61 16.18
N GLN A 19 -13.93 -0.98 16.06
CA GLN A 19 -14.93 -1.28 15.07
C GLN A 19 -14.39 -1.04 13.65
N PHE A 20 -13.88 -2.11 13.03
CA PHE A 20 -13.47 -2.09 11.63
C PHE A 20 -14.70 -2.00 10.73
N HIS A 21 -14.78 -0.98 9.89
CA HIS A 21 -15.95 -0.75 9.01
C HIS A 21 -15.83 -1.45 7.64
N GLY A 22 -14.74 -2.17 7.35
CA GLY A 22 -14.53 -2.89 6.11
C GLY A 22 -13.65 -2.18 5.07
N GLY A 23 -13.39 -0.88 5.23
CA GLY A 23 -12.55 -0.11 4.32
C GLY A 23 -11.05 -0.37 4.50
N ILE A 24 -10.30 -0.37 3.41
CA ILE A 24 -8.85 -0.49 3.41
C ILE A 24 -8.25 0.81 2.89
N ALA A 25 -7.29 1.36 3.64
CA ALA A 25 -6.43 2.43 3.17
C ALA A 25 -5.19 1.82 2.51
N PHE A 26 -5.17 1.83 1.18
CA PHE A 26 -3.98 1.50 0.40
C PHE A 26 -3.10 2.73 0.28
N LEU A 27 -1.85 2.61 0.68
CA LEU A 27 -0.92 3.74 0.74
C LEU A 27 0.37 3.40 0.00
N ASP A 28 0.86 4.32 -0.84
CA ASP A 28 2.25 4.19 -1.27
C ASP A 28 3.19 4.44 -0.09
N ARG A 29 4.43 4.04 -0.22
CA ARG A 29 5.44 4.17 0.82
C ARG A 29 6.24 5.47 0.67
N ASP A 30 6.98 5.55 -0.42
CA ASP A 30 7.94 6.62 -0.69
C ASP A 30 7.22 7.88 -1.21
N GLY A 31 7.42 9.04 -0.57
CA GLY A 31 6.69 10.27 -0.87
C GLY A 31 5.28 10.35 -0.24
N VAL A 32 4.89 9.35 0.57
CA VAL A 32 3.61 9.29 1.29
C VAL A 32 3.83 9.15 2.80
N LEU A 33 4.60 8.16 3.22
CA LEU A 33 4.93 7.90 4.62
C LEU A 33 6.35 8.35 4.97
N ASN A 34 7.29 8.08 4.08
CA ASN A 34 8.68 8.49 4.21
C ASN A 34 9.12 9.32 3.01
N VAL A 35 10.20 10.06 3.19
CA VAL A 35 10.84 10.84 2.12
C VAL A 35 11.18 9.94 0.94
N GLY A 36 10.71 10.31 -0.25
CA GLY A 36 11.07 9.67 -1.50
C GLY A 36 12.41 10.19 -2.02
N TYR A 37 13.28 9.28 -2.45
CA TYR A 37 14.55 9.66 -3.07
C TYR A 37 14.49 9.49 -4.59
N SER A 38 15.25 10.31 -5.33
CA SER A 38 15.39 10.18 -6.79
C SER A 38 15.99 8.81 -7.19
N THR A 39 16.79 8.22 -6.31
CA THR A 39 17.33 6.87 -6.45
C THR A 39 16.36 5.84 -5.84
N TYR A 40 16.46 5.55 -4.58
CA TYR A 40 15.58 4.67 -3.78
C TYR A 40 15.97 4.80 -2.31
N VAL A 41 15.12 4.31 -1.41
CA VAL A 41 15.54 3.98 -0.05
C VAL A 41 16.30 2.65 -0.12
N ASN A 42 17.61 2.68 0.08
CA ASN A 42 18.49 1.52 -0.13
C ASN A 42 18.90 0.81 1.17
N SER A 43 18.60 1.40 2.33
CA SER A 43 18.89 0.80 3.63
C SER A 43 17.92 1.33 4.71
N PRO A 44 17.78 0.62 5.84
CA PRO A 44 16.99 1.11 6.99
C PRO A 44 17.41 2.51 7.47
N GLN A 45 18.70 2.83 7.44
CA GLN A 45 19.23 4.13 7.88
C GLN A 45 18.79 5.31 7.01
N GLN A 46 18.32 5.02 5.80
CA GLN A 46 17.80 6.03 4.88
C GLN A 46 16.29 6.27 5.05
N VAL A 47 15.60 5.48 5.86
CA VAL A 47 14.18 5.73 6.18
C VAL A 47 14.06 7.01 6.99
N LYS A 48 13.44 8.02 6.40
CA LYS A 48 13.13 9.30 7.05
C LYS A 48 11.64 9.54 6.92
N MET A 49 10.92 9.50 8.04
CA MET A 49 9.48 9.73 8.05
C MET A 49 9.13 11.15 7.61
N LEU A 50 8.04 11.28 6.88
CA LEU A 50 7.38 12.56 6.70
C LEU A 50 6.63 12.94 7.98
N THR A 51 6.65 14.23 8.30
CA THR A 51 6.07 14.72 9.56
C THR A 51 4.58 14.38 9.67
N GLY A 52 4.19 13.76 10.76
CA GLY A 52 2.81 13.39 11.04
C GLY A 52 2.34 12.10 10.38
N ALA A 53 3.25 11.31 9.76
CA ALA A 53 2.88 10.06 9.11
C ALA A 53 2.31 9.04 10.10
N GLY A 54 2.94 8.84 11.25
CA GLY A 54 2.45 7.91 12.28
C GLY A 54 1.10 8.36 12.84
N LYS A 55 0.95 9.66 13.15
CA LYS A 55 -0.34 10.21 13.63
C LYS A 55 -1.45 10.03 12.60
N SER A 56 -1.14 10.18 11.31
CA SER A 56 -2.12 10.00 10.23
C SER A 56 -2.54 8.54 10.09
N ILE A 57 -1.60 7.59 10.15
CA ILE A 57 -1.92 6.15 10.17
C ILE A 57 -2.80 5.83 11.39
N ALA A 58 -2.43 6.30 12.58
CA ALA A 58 -3.20 6.10 13.79
C ALA A 58 -4.62 6.71 13.68
N THR A 59 -4.76 7.86 13.02
CA THR A 59 -6.06 8.48 12.75
C THR A 59 -6.93 7.61 11.84
N LEU A 60 -6.39 7.07 10.73
CA LEU A 60 -7.11 6.12 9.88
C LEU A 60 -7.59 4.91 10.69
N ARG A 61 -6.71 4.31 11.47
CA ARG A 61 -7.06 3.14 12.29
C ARG A 61 -8.15 3.43 13.31
N ARG A 62 -8.05 4.58 14.01
CA ARG A 62 -9.09 5.02 14.98
C ARG A 62 -10.44 5.26 14.31
N ASN A 63 -10.45 5.57 13.02
CA ASN A 63 -11.65 5.72 12.20
C ASN A 63 -12.04 4.44 11.45
N GLY A 64 -11.46 3.27 11.79
CA GLY A 64 -11.93 1.96 11.32
C GLY A 64 -11.30 1.44 10.02
N TRP A 65 -10.24 2.07 9.49
CA TRP A 65 -9.53 1.54 8.31
C TRP A 65 -8.47 0.50 8.69
N LEU A 66 -8.34 -0.55 7.86
CA LEU A 66 -7.13 -1.37 7.80
C LEU A 66 -6.09 -0.73 6.90
N ILE A 67 -4.82 -0.95 7.20
CA ILE A 67 -3.69 -0.29 6.51
C ILE A 67 -2.92 -1.27 5.66
N CYS A 68 -2.91 -1.05 4.35
CA CYS A 68 -2.15 -1.82 3.37
C CYS A 68 -1.17 -0.91 2.63
N ILE A 69 0.13 -1.12 2.82
CA ILE A 69 1.14 -0.43 2.02
C ILE A 69 1.32 -1.16 0.69
N VAL A 70 1.30 -0.42 -0.42
CA VAL A 70 1.46 -0.95 -1.79
C VAL A 70 2.52 -0.16 -2.54
N THR A 71 3.71 -0.74 -2.74
CA THR A 71 4.87 -0.01 -3.26
C THR A 71 5.57 -0.70 -4.43
N ASN A 72 6.05 0.07 -5.40
CA ASN A 72 6.81 -0.41 -6.55
C ASN A 72 8.32 -0.41 -6.24
N GLN A 73 8.91 -1.58 -5.98
CA GLN A 73 10.30 -1.74 -5.53
C GLN A 73 11.17 -2.49 -6.54
N SER A 74 11.35 -1.89 -7.72
CA SER A 74 12.17 -2.48 -8.80
C SER A 74 13.67 -2.62 -8.52
N PRO A 75 14.30 -2.03 -7.49
CA PRO A 75 15.68 -2.31 -7.15
C PRO A 75 16.00 -3.79 -6.99
N ILE A 76 15.06 -4.59 -6.48
CA ILE A 76 15.21 -6.05 -6.32
C ILE A 76 15.50 -6.71 -7.67
N MET A 77 14.64 -6.50 -8.67
CA MET A 77 14.85 -7.08 -10.02
C MET A 77 15.98 -6.39 -10.81
N ARG A 78 16.50 -5.27 -10.30
CA ARG A 78 17.72 -4.65 -10.82
C ARG A 78 18.99 -5.18 -10.16
N GLY A 79 18.87 -6.02 -9.13
CA GLY A 79 20.01 -6.58 -8.39
C GLY A 79 20.73 -5.58 -7.49
N LEU A 80 20.08 -4.46 -7.13
CA LEU A 80 20.67 -3.45 -6.25
C LEU A 80 20.66 -3.90 -4.79
N TRP A 81 19.64 -4.63 -4.37
CA TRP A 81 19.49 -5.25 -3.06
C TRP A 81 18.42 -6.36 -3.11
N ASN A 82 18.31 -7.15 -2.06
CA ASN A 82 17.48 -8.34 -1.96
C ASN A 82 16.22 -8.15 -1.10
N GLU A 83 15.43 -9.20 -0.94
CA GLU A 83 14.21 -9.20 -0.13
C GLU A 83 14.49 -8.91 1.34
N GLN A 84 15.61 -9.41 1.89
CA GLN A 84 15.97 -9.15 3.29
C GLN A 84 16.21 -7.66 3.53
N THR A 85 16.84 -6.97 2.58
CA THR A 85 17.01 -5.51 2.66
C THR A 85 15.66 -4.79 2.61
N LEU A 86 14.72 -5.24 1.75
CA LEU A 86 13.36 -4.70 1.72
C LEU A 86 12.66 -4.88 3.06
N HIS A 87 12.73 -6.08 3.64
CA HIS A 87 12.11 -6.36 4.93
C HIS A 87 12.71 -5.49 6.04
N ALA A 88 14.02 -5.32 6.08
CA ALA A 88 14.68 -4.46 7.06
C ALA A 88 14.28 -2.97 6.91
N ILE A 89 14.13 -2.47 5.67
CA ILE A 89 13.62 -1.12 5.40
C ILE A 89 12.19 -0.97 5.93
N ASN A 90 11.33 -1.94 5.66
CA ASN A 90 9.94 -1.91 6.09
C ASN A 90 9.79 -2.08 7.62
N ASP A 91 10.66 -2.87 8.26
CA ASP A 91 10.68 -3.00 9.72
C ASP A 91 11.07 -1.67 10.38
N GLU A 92 12.05 -0.96 9.81
CA GLU A 92 12.42 0.36 10.29
C GLU A 92 11.30 1.40 10.08
N LEU A 93 10.59 1.33 8.94
CA LEU A 93 9.40 2.15 8.70
C LEU A 93 8.34 1.91 9.79
N ARG A 94 8.01 0.64 10.07
CA ARG A 94 7.04 0.27 11.12
C ARG A 94 7.46 0.79 12.49
N ARG A 95 8.73 0.64 12.83
CA ARG A 95 9.30 1.11 14.10
C ARG A 95 9.12 2.61 14.26
N GLN A 96 9.51 3.41 13.24
CA GLN A 96 9.39 4.87 13.30
C GLN A 96 7.93 5.36 13.35
N LEU A 97 7.00 4.69 12.65
CA LEU A 97 5.57 4.99 12.74
C LEU A 97 5.05 4.78 14.17
N LEU A 98 5.39 3.65 14.79
CA LEU A 98 4.96 3.31 16.15
C LEU A 98 5.63 4.19 17.22
N ASP A 99 6.83 4.68 16.99
CA ASP A 99 7.49 5.67 17.85
C ASP A 99 6.73 7.00 17.86
N GLU A 100 6.08 7.38 16.75
CA GLU A 100 5.29 8.61 16.65
C GLU A 100 3.90 8.45 17.28
N ASP A 101 3.22 7.31 17.05
CA ASP A 101 1.93 6.97 17.65
C ASP A 101 1.77 5.44 17.78
N SER A 102 1.52 4.94 18.98
CA SER A 102 1.40 3.51 19.26
C SER A 102 0.26 2.81 18.52
N TYR A 103 -0.70 3.55 17.94
CA TYR A 103 -1.75 3.03 17.07
C TYR A 103 -1.36 2.99 15.59
N ALA A 104 -0.17 3.44 15.21
CA ALA A 104 0.27 3.49 13.82
C ALA A 104 0.70 2.12 13.26
N HIS A 105 -0.11 1.09 13.47
CA HIS A 105 0.14 -0.25 12.97
C HIS A 105 -0.16 -0.36 11.47
N ILE A 106 0.69 -1.09 10.76
CA ILE A 106 0.47 -1.51 9.37
C ILE A 106 0.08 -2.99 9.37
N ASP A 107 -1.05 -3.33 8.75
CA ASP A 107 -1.53 -4.70 8.69
C ASP A 107 -0.77 -5.51 7.63
N VAL A 108 -0.57 -4.94 6.43
CA VAL A 108 0.10 -5.60 5.31
C VAL A 108 1.00 -4.62 4.56
N ILE A 109 2.17 -5.08 4.13
CA ILE A 109 3.02 -4.39 3.15
C ILE A 109 3.19 -5.30 1.94
N LEU A 110 2.82 -4.81 0.76
CA LEU A 110 2.96 -5.47 -0.53
C LEU A 110 3.93 -4.69 -1.41
N ALA A 111 4.97 -5.34 -1.88
CA ALA A 111 5.97 -4.72 -2.74
C ALA A 111 6.10 -5.45 -4.07
N CYS A 112 5.91 -4.72 -5.18
CA CYS A 112 6.18 -5.23 -6.50
C CYS A 112 7.68 -5.12 -6.82
N PRO A 113 8.41 -6.22 -6.99
CA PRO A 113 9.84 -6.18 -7.29
C PRO A 113 10.16 -5.90 -8.76
N HIS A 114 9.17 -5.93 -9.64
CA HIS A 114 9.33 -5.95 -11.09
C HIS A 114 9.64 -4.57 -11.67
N ARG A 115 10.36 -4.56 -12.80
CA ARG A 115 10.57 -3.37 -13.64
C ARG A 115 9.37 -3.15 -14.54
N SER A 116 9.20 -1.95 -15.09
CA SER A 116 8.09 -1.65 -16.02
C SER A 116 8.04 -2.61 -17.22
N ARG A 117 9.20 -3.01 -17.75
CA ARG A 117 9.31 -3.93 -18.89
C ARG A 117 8.96 -5.39 -18.58
N ASP A 118 8.89 -5.77 -17.30
CA ASP A 118 8.62 -7.15 -16.87
C ASP A 118 7.13 -7.51 -16.94
N MET A 119 6.28 -6.55 -17.26
CA MET A 119 4.88 -6.73 -17.66
C MET A 119 4.03 -7.53 -16.65
N CYS A 120 4.24 -7.34 -15.33
CA CYS A 120 3.50 -8.04 -14.28
C CYS A 120 2.16 -7.37 -13.95
N ALA A 121 1.23 -8.12 -13.36
CA ALA A 121 -0.05 -7.62 -12.88
C ALA A 121 0.03 -6.86 -11.55
N CYS A 122 1.13 -7.01 -10.79
CA CYS A 122 1.28 -6.40 -9.47
C CYS A 122 1.77 -4.96 -9.49
N ARG A 123 2.56 -4.56 -10.51
CA ARG A 123 3.14 -3.23 -10.55
C ARG A 123 2.07 -2.17 -10.82
N LYS A 124 1.93 -1.19 -9.93
CA LYS A 124 1.10 -0.01 -10.18
C LYS A 124 1.49 0.64 -11.53
N PRO A 125 0.51 0.93 -12.45
CA PRO A 125 -0.91 1.13 -12.16
C PRO A 125 -1.82 -0.11 -12.24
N TYR A 126 -1.29 -1.33 -12.38
CA TYR A 126 -2.14 -2.53 -12.38
C TYR A 126 -2.60 -2.88 -10.96
N PRO A 127 -3.85 -3.39 -10.78
CA PRO A 127 -4.51 -3.49 -9.48
C PRO A 127 -4.08 -4.69 -8.62
N GLY A 128 -3.16 -5.54 -9.08
CA GLY A 128 -2.85 -6.81 -8.44
C GLY A 128 -2.45 -6.72 -6.97
N MET A 129 -1.70 -5.67 -6.55
CA MET A 129 -1.38 -5.50 -5.12
C MET A 129 -2.61 -5.09 -4.30
N LEU A 130 -3.51 -4.25 -4.85
CA LEU A 130 -4.73 -3.85 -4.13
C LEU A 130 -5.69 -5.04 -4.00
N SER A 131 -5.85 -5.82 -5.08
CA SER A 131 -6.67 -7.04 -5.06
C SER A 131 -6.16 -8.04 -4.02
N LEU A 132 -4.85 -8.34 -4.03
CA LEU A 132 -4.24 -9.22 -3.04
C LEU A 132 -4.37 -8.68 -1.61
N GLY A 133 -4.16 -7.38 -1.41
CA GLY A 133 -4.34 -6.74 -0.10
C GLY A 133 -5.77 -6.88 0.43
N SER A 134 -6.76 -6.75 -0.45
CA SER A 134 -8.17 -6.99 -0.13
C SER A 134 -8.42 -8.44 0.29
N GLU A 135 -7.93 -9.42 -0.48
CA GLU A 135 -8.06 -10.84 -0.17
C GLU A 135 -7.42 -11.19 1.19
N ILE A 136 -6.21 -10.69 1.45
CA ILE A 136 -5.51 -10.92 2.73
C ILE A 136 -6.30 -10.35 3.90
N LEU A 137 -6.78 -9.12 3.77
CA LEU A 137 -7.33 -8.36 4.90
C LEU A 137 -8.80 -8.66 5.17
N ARG A 138 -9.60 -9.01 4.15
CA ARG A 138 -11.03 -9.31 4.29
C ARG A 138 -11.32 -10.79 4.34
N ASP A 139 -10.81 -11.53 3.36
CA ASP A 139 -11.23 -12.91 3.14
C ASP A 139 -10.32 -13.91 3.85
N GLY A 140 -9.06 -13.52 4.11
CA GLY A 140 -8.04 -14.42 4.65
C GLY A 140 -7.70 -15.59 3.71
N ASN A 141 -8.25 -15.58 2.49
CA ASN A 141 -8.13 -16.63 1.50
C ASN A 141 -7.03 -16.29 0.48
N TYR A 142 -5.79 -16.55 0.84
CA TYR A 142 -4.64 -16.37 -0.03
C TYR A 142 -3.63 -17.49 0.17
N ASP A 143 -2.76 -17.73 -0.80
CA ASP A 143 -1.73 -18.77 -0.72
C ASP A 143 -0.65 -18.40 0.31
N LYS A 144 -0.59 -19.20 1.38
CA LYS A 144 0.36 -19.06 2.49
C LYS A 144 1.59 -19.95 2.37
N SER A 145 1.64 -20.82 1.35
CA SER A 145 2.65 -21.89 1.22
C SER A 145 4.10 -21.35 1.19
N ASN A 146 4.29 -20.15 0.67
CA ASN A 146 5.60 -19.52 0.56
C ASN A 146 5.87 -18.43 1.61
N LEU A 147 5.09 -18.41 2.70
CA LEU A 147 5.26 -17.46 3.78
C LEU A 147 5.92 -18.11 5.00
N ILE A 148 6.94 -17.44 5.52
CA ILE A 148 7.57 -17.75 6.81
C ILE A 148 7.36 -16.54 7.70
N ASP A 149 6.74 -16.73 8.85
CA ASP A 149 6.41 -15.63 9.78
C ASP A 149 5.75 -14.41 9.11
N GLY A 150 4.82 -14.69 8.20
CA GLY A 150 4.10 -13.66 7.44
C GLY A 150 4.91 -12.97 6.34
N ARG A 151 6.12 -13.43 6.03
CA ARG A 151 7.01 -12.85 4.99
C ARG A 151 7.27 -13.83 3.87
N GLY A 152 7.21 -13.36 2.64
CA GLY A 152 7.52 -14.18 1.48
C GLY A 152 6.93 -13.64 0.20
N VAL A 153 6.83 -14.50 -0.79
CA VAL A 153 6.32 -14.15 -2.13
C VAL A 153 4.97 -14.80 -2.35
N ILE A 154 3.97 -14.00 -2.71
CA ILE A 154 2.64 -14.46 -3.09
C ILE A 154 2.46 -14.24 -4.60
N GLU A 155 2.03 -15.28 -5.32
CA GLU A 155 1.72 -15.15 -6.75
C GLU A 155 0.42 -14.36 -6.94
N ILE A 156 0.36 -13.62 -8.06
CA ILE A 156 -0.81 -12.84 -8.45
C ILE A 156 -1.32 -13.34 -9.79
N ASP A 157 -2.63 -13.41 -9.93
CA ASP A 157 -3.28 -13.71 -11.20
C ASP A 157 -2.85 -12.70 -12.27
N SER A 158 -2.27 -13.19 -13.34
CA SER A 158 -1.81 -12.38 -14.48
C SER A 158 -2.95 -11.65 -15.20
N ASN A 159 -4.18 -12.17 -15.13
CA ASN A 159 -5.37 -11.56 -15.73
C ASN A 159 -5.75 -10.22 -15.09
N LEU A 160 -5.28 -9.94 -13.88
CA LEU A 160 -5.43 -8.62 -13.25
C LEU A 160 -4.73 -7.49 -14.02
N ARG A 161 -3.96 -7.84 -15.04
CA ARG A 161 -3.36 -6.89 -15.96
C ARG A 161 -4.31 -6.42 -17.07
N ASP A 162 -5.38 -7.16 -17.33
CA ASP A 162 -6.38 -6.84 -18.36
C ASP A 162 -7.33 -5.75 -17.82
N VAL A 163 -6.85 -4.50 -17.86
CA VAL A 163 -7.59 -3.32 -17.43
C VAL A 163 -8.11 -2.58 -18.66
N ASP A 164 -9.41 -2.40 -18.74
CA ASP A 164 -10.03 -1.55 -19.76
C ASP A 164 -9.87 -0.07 -19.35
N TRP A 165 -8.76 0.54 -19.75
CA TRP A 165 -8.44 1.93 -19.44
C TRP A 165 -9.36 2.98 -20.10
N TRP A 166 -10.16 2.56 -21.09
CA TRP A 166 -11.10 3.40 -21.82
C TRP A 166 -12.54 3.26 -21.34
N GLY A 167 -12.78 2.27 -20.49
CA GLY A 167 -14.08 1.96 -19.94
C GLY A 167 -14.46 2.83 -18.74
N MET A 168 -15.38 2.32 -17.94
CA MET A 168 -15.79 2.95 -16.70
C MET A 168 -14.93 2.47 -15.53
N LYS A 169 -14.71 3.33 -14.53
CA LYS A 169 -14.11 2.96 -13.26
C LYS A 169 -14.90 1.82 -12.63
N LYS A 170 -14.20 0.78 -12.17
CA LYS A 170 -14.84 -0.35 -11.48
C LYS A 170 -15.43 0.10 -10.14
N MET A 171 -16.43 -0.65 -9.66
CA MET A 171 -16.88 -0.53 -8.28
C MET A 171 -15.85 -1.23 -7.37
N PRO A 172 -15.41 -0.61 -6.28
CA PRO A 172 -14.50 -1.26 -5.32
C PRO A 172 -15.24 -2.35 -4.53
N PRO A 173 -14.54 -3.33 -3.96
CA PRO A 173 -15.13 -4.30 -3.03
C PRO A 173 -15.77 -3.66 -1.81
N HIS A 174 -15.28 -2.50 -1.37
CA HIS A 174 -15.85 -1.70 -0.29
C HIS A 174 -15.85 -0.21 -0.67
N PRO A 175 -16.96 0.53 -0.45
CA PRO A 175 -17.07 1.93 -0.89
C PRO A 175 -16.05 2.87 -0.24
N LEU A 176 -15.58 2.55 0.97
CA LEU A 176 -14.59 3.34 1.68
C LEU A 176 -13.13 2.96 1.32
N ASP A 177 -12.91 2.02 0.41
CA ASP A 177 -11.55 1.73 -0.06
C ASP A 177 -10.93 2.97 -0.68
N LEU A 178 -9.70 3.25 -0.26
CA LEU A 178 -8.98 4.41 -0.74
C LEU A 178 -7.53 4.08 -1.12
N MET A 179 -6.99 4.84 -2.05
CA MET A 179 -5.58 4.81 -2.41
C MET A 179 -4.99 6.21 -2.33
N LEU A 180 -3.90 6.35 -1.57
CA LEU A 180 -3.08 7.56 -1.51
C LEU A 180 -1.71 7.27 -2.11
N GLY A 181 -1.27 8.11 -3.04
CA GLY A 181 0.08 8.07 -3.60
C GLY A 181 0.52 9.42 -4.14
N ASP A 182 1.81 9.58 -4.44
CA ASP A 182 2.38 10.83 -4.96
C ASP A 182 2.46 10.86 -6.50
N ARG A 183 2.29 9.69 -7.16
CA ARG A 183 2.53 9.50 -8.59
C ARG A 183 1.26 9.19 -9.37
N LYS A 184 1.31 9.45 -10.69
CA LYS A 184 0.20 9.09 -11.60
C LYS A 184 -0.15 7.60 -11.57
N CYS A 185 0.83 6.71 -11.37
CA CYS A 185 0.55 5.27 -11.29
C CYS A 185 -0.29 4.88 -10.07
N ASP A 186 -0.26 5.68 -9.00
CA ASP A 186 -1.07 5.49 -7.82
C ASP A 186 -2.53 5.88 -8.07
N LEU A 187 -2.75 6.98 -8.78
CA LEU A 187 -4.07 7.36 -9.25
C LEU A 187 -4.63 6.34 -10.24
N GLY A 188 -3.77 5.84 -11.14
CA GLY A 188 -4.14 4.80 -12.10
C GLY A 188 -4.55 3.48 -11.43
N VAL A 189 -3.82 3.04 -10.40
CA VAL A 189 -4.19 1.81 -9.69
C VAL A 189 -5.48 1.98 -8.89
N ALA A 190 -5.71 3.16 -8.29
CA ALA A 190 -6.98 3.48 -7.64
C ALA A 190 -8.14 3.37 -8.62
N TRP A 191 -7.99 3.94 -9.81
CA TRP A 191 -9.00 3.86 -10.86
C TRP A 191 -9.25 2.42 -11.32
N ALA A 192 -8.18 1.66 -11.59
CA ALA A 192 -8.27 0.27 -12.05
C ALA A 192 -8.91 -0.68 -11.03
N TYR A 193 -8.72 -0.42 -9.74
CA TYR A 193 -9.32 -1.18 -8.64
C TYR A 193 -10.72 -0.68 -8.28
N GLY A 194 -10.99 0.61 -8.48
CA GLY A 194 -12.23 1.29 -8.13
C GLY A 194 -12.18 2.14 -6.86
N ALA A 195 -11.06 2.18 -6.14
CA ALA A 195 -10.93 2.89 -4.87
C ALA A 195 -11.05 4.41 -5.03
N ARG A 196 -11.44 5.10 -3.94
CA ARG A 196 -11.30 6.56 -3.83
C ARG A 196 -9.83 6.93 -3.99
N SER A 197 -9.53 7.98 -4.73
CA SER A 197 -8.17 8.33 -5.13
C SER A 197 -7.72 9.63 -4.51
N PHE A 198 -6.58 9.63 -3.83
CA PHE A 198 -5.98 10.82 -3.22
C PHE A 198 -4.53 10.98 -3.69
N ARG A 199 -4.07 12.23 -3.81
CA ARG A 199 -2.72 12.52 -4.25
C ARG A 199 -1.94 13.28 -3.18
N ALA A 200 -0.91 12.64 -2.65
CA ALA A 200 -0.01 13.27 -1.69
C ALA A 200 0.92 14.31 -2.39
N ASN A 201 1.18 15.40 -1.69
CA ASN A 201 2.38 16.20 -1.96
C ASN A 201 3.58 15.44 -1.36
N PRO A 202 4.63 15.08 -2.12
CA PRO A 202 5.74 14.26 -1.63
C PRO A 202 6.58 14.91 -0.52
N ASP A 203 6.48 16.23 -0.32
CA ASP A 203 7.15 16.95 0.76
C ASP A 203 6.33 16.93 2.07
N ILE A 204 5.02 16.66 2.00
CA ILE A 204 4.09 16.66 3.14
C ILE A 204 3.63 15.23 3.49
N GLY A 205 3.41 14.41 2.47
CA GLY A 205 2.92 13.04 2.60
C GLY A 205 1.45 12.96 3.02
N ILE A 206 1.12 11.87 3.73
CA ILE A 206 -0.24 11.53 4.16
C ILE A 206 -0.87 12.61 5.03
N ALA A 207 -0.07 13.33 5.82
CA ALA A 207 -0.58 14.35 6.74
C ALA A 207 -1.35 15.48 6.02
N GLY A 208 -1.00 15.74 4.75
CA GLY A 208 -1.69 16.74 3.93
C GLY A 208 -3.10 16.34 3.45
N GLU A 209 -3.40 15.04 3.45
CA GLU A 209 -4.65 14.50 2.89
C GLU A 209 -5.55 13.81 3.92
N ILE A 210 -5.08 13.59 5.15
CA ILE A 210 -5.76 12.78 6.16
C ILE A 210 -7.20 13.22 6.43
N SER A 211 -7.45 14.53 6.51
CA SER A 211 -8.80 15.07 6.78
C SER A 211 -9.81 14.75 5.67
N LYS A 212 -9.36 14.71 4.42
CA LYS A 212 -10.20 14.33 3.28
C LYS A 212 -10.39 12.82 3.20
N MET A 213 -9.38 12.05 3.61
CA MET A 213 -9.42 10.59 3.55
C MET A 213 -10.42 10.00 4.53
N ILE A 214 -10.50 10.56 5.76
CA ILE A 214 -11.45 10.12 6.79
C ILE A 214 -12.87 10.64 6.57
N ASP A 215 -13.06 11.61 5.70
CA ASP A 215 -14.39 12.06 5.28
C ASP A 215 -14.97 11.03 4.30
N GLU A 216 -15.97 10.28 4.75
CA GLU A 216 -16.60 9.19 4.00
C GLU A 216 -17.36 9.70 2.77
N GLU A 217 -17.79 10.95 2.78
CA GLU A 217 -18.49 11.59 1.65
C GLU A 217 -17.52 12.12 0.59
N HIS A 218 -16.24 12.23 0.91
CA HIS A 218 -15.24 12.76 -0.03
C HIS A 218 -14.83 11.72 -1.07
N GLU A 219 -15.28 11.89 -2.32
CA GLU A 219 -15.06 10.98 -3.45
C GLU A 219 -13.58 10.84 -3.87
N GLY A 220 -12.70 11.73 -3.41
CA GLY A 220 -11.31 11.80 -3.84
C GLY A 220 -11.15 12.56 -5.18
N ILE A 221 -10.05 12.25 -5.89
CA ILE A 221 -9.72 12.87 -7.19
C ILE A 221 -10.40 12.07 -8.31
N ASP A 222 -11.14 12.77 -9.17
CA ASP A 222 -11.62 12.17 -10.44
C ASP A 222 -10.44 12.05 -11.42
N PHE A 223 -9.81 10.88 -11.42
CA PHE A 223 -8.72 10.54 -12.32
C PHE A 223 -9.24 9.84 -13.57
N LYS A 224 -8.89 10.40 -14.73
CA LYS A 224 -9.14 9.74 -16.03
C LYS A 224 -7.80 9.23 -16.57
N PRO A 225 -7.69 7.93 -16.91
CA PRO A 225 -6.46 7.32 -17.40
C PRO A 225 -5.93 7.92 -18.72
N VAL A 226 -6.79 8.55 -19.50
CA VAL A 226 -6.52 9.07 -20.85
C VAL A 226 -6.87 10.54 -20.94
#